data_b74fb5cbbb3fa9dfa865e66665f7da90
#
_entry.id   b74fb5cbbb3fa9dfa865e66665f7da90
#
_cell.length_a   1.000
_cell.length_b   1.000
_cell.length_c   1.000
_cell.angle_alpha   90.00
_cell.angle_beta   90.00
_cell.angle_gamma   90.00
#
_symmetry.space_group_name_H-M   'P 1'
#
loop_
_entity.id
_entity.type
_entity.pdbx_description
1 polymer ?
#
loop_
_entity_poly.entity_id
_entity_poly.type
_entity_poly.pdbx_seq_one_letter_code
_entity_poly.pdbx_strand_id
1 'polypeptide(L)'
;MQVRFDCDSFGRVVGTIAHNGAQATVTSSDANSAMTDFRTAVESAVTHGQGECFWHEAAGDYRWLFRREDSTMRVVILWSIGTLTGWEHRFGGASG
;
A
#
# COMPACT_ATOMS: atom_id res chain seq x y z
N MET A 1 5.21 0.72 -12.96
CA MET A 1 4.28 0.20 -11.93
C MET A 1 2.89 0.73 -12.17
N GLN A 2 1.91 -0.12 -12.06
CA GLN A 2 0.51 0.26 -12.18
C GLN A 2 -0.19 -0.01 -10.87
N VAL A 3 -1.02 0.93 -10.46
CA VAL A 3 -1.84 0.79 -9.24
C VAL A 3 -3.29 1.06 -9.62
N ARG A 4 -4.16 0.18 -9.21
CA ARG A 4 -5.57 0.26 -9.53
C ARG A 4 -6.39 0.05 -8.26
N PHE A 5 -7.43 0.86 -8.07
CA PHE A 5 -8.30 0.76 -6.91
C PHE A 5 -9.73 0.51 -7.35
N ASP A 6 -10.36 -0.46 -6.71
CA ASP A 6 -11.77 -0.77 -6.91
C ASP A 6 -12.48 -0.75 -5.56
N CYS A 7 -13.62 -0.09 -5.48
CA CYS A 7 -14.42 -0.07 -4.26
C CYS A 7 -15.68 -0.90 -4.48
N ASP A 8 -16.05 -1.70 -3.48
CA ASP A 8 -17.28 -2.48 -3.55
C ASP A 8 -18.44 -1.74 -2.88
N SER A 9 -19.63 -2.32 -2.93
CA SER A 9 -20.84 -1.72 -2.38
C SER A 9 -20.90 -1.74 -0.85
N PHE A 10 -19.94 -2.41 -0.19
CA PHE A 10 -19.88 -2.52 1.26
C PHE A 10 -18.86 -1.55 1.87
N GLY A 11 -18.29 -0.67 1.07
CA GLY A 11 -17.30 0.28 1.55
C GLY A 11 -15.89 -0.25 1.66
N ARG A 12 -15.61 -1.39 1.03
CA ARG A 12 -14.26 -1.96 0.98
C ARG A 12 -13.53 -1.46 -0.25
N VAL A 13 -12.22 -1.39 -0.16
CA VAL A 13 -11.37 -1.09 -1.31
C VAL A 13 -10.43 -2.26 -1.57
N VAL A 14 -10.19 -2.52 -2.85
CA VAL A 14 -9.22 -3.49 -3.32
C VAL A 14 -8.20 -2.74 -4.16
N GLY A 15 -6.95 -2.77 -3.76
CA GLY A 15 -5.85 -2.19 -4.52
C GLY A 15 -5.06 -3.30 -5.19
N THR A 16 -4.82 -3.15 -6.48
CA THR A 16 -4.01 -4.07 -7.25
C THR A 16 -2.77 -3.34 -7.74
N ILE A 17 -1.61 -3.88 -7.44
CA ILE A 17 -0.33 -3.31 -7.82
C ILE A 17 0.37 -4.29 -8.75
N ALA A 18 0.81 -3.80 -9.90
CA ALA A 18 1.52 -4.62 -10.88
C ALA A 18 2.82 -3.93 -11.28
N HIS A 19 3.91 -4.71 -11.34
CA HIS A 19 5.22 -4.21 -11.72
C HIS A 19 6.09 -5.38 -12.19
N ASN A 20 6.65 -5.24 -13.40
CA ASN A 20 7.57 -6.24 -13.97
C ASN A 20 7.04 -7.68 -13.92
N GLY A 21 5.76 -7.87 -14.22
CA GLY A 21 5.16 -9.19 -14.22
C GLY A 21 4.74 -9.71 -12.84
N ALA A 22 5.09 -9.01 -11.79
CA ALA A 22 4.62 -9.31 -10.44
C ALA A 22 3.35 -8.53 -10.13
N GLN A 23 2.47 -9.12 -9.34
CA GLN A 23 1.21 -8.50 -8.97
C GLN A 23 0.90 -8.79 -7.50
N ALA A 24 0.39 -7.78 -6.80
CA ALA A 24 -0.07 -7.93 -5.43
C ALA A 24 -1.45 -7.30 -5.31
N THR A 25 -2.27 -7.88 -4.44
CA THR A 25 -3.59 -7.36 -4.14
C THR A 25 -3.65 -7.06 -2.65
N VAL A 26 -4.09 -5.86 -2.32
CA VAL A 26 -4.24 -5.42 -0.93
C VAL A 26 -5.65 -4.88 -0.74
N THR A 27 -6.18 -5.07 0.45
CA THR A 27 -7.57 -4.70 0.74
C THR A 27 -7.67 -3.93 2.04
N SER A 28 -8.75 -3.16 2.17
CA SER A 28 -9.13 -2.55 3.44
C SER A 28 -10.64 -2.59 3.58
N SER A 29 -11.09 -2.80 4.80
CA SER A 29 -12.53 -2.81 5.12
C SER A 29 -13.12 -1.40 5.19
N ASP A 30 -12.29 -0.36 5.20
CA ASP A 30 -12.72 1.05 5.22
C ASP A 30 -12.06 1.79 4.07
N ALA A 31 -12.80 1.87 2.95
CA ALA A 31 -12.29 2.50 1.74
C ALA A 31 -11.98 3.99 1.94
N ASN A 32 -12.82 4.70 2.71
CA ASN A 32 -12.61 6.14 2.89
C ASN A 32 -11.30 6.43 3.63
N SER A 33 -11.07 5.76 4.75
CA SER A 33 -9.83 5.92 5.50
C SER A 33 -8.63 5.45 4.71
N ALA A 34 -8.74 4.30 4.05
CA ALA A 34 -7.66 3.72 3.27
C ALA A 34 -7.20 4.66 2.15
N MET A 35 -8.14 5.22 1.39
CA MET A 35 -7.81 6.10 0.28
C MET A 35 -7.26 7.45 0.75
N THR A 36 -7.80 7.99 1.85
CA THR A 36 -7.28 9.21 2.43
C THR A 36 -5.85 9.03 2.92
N ASP A 37 -5.59 7.94 3.63
CA ASP A 37 -4.27 7.63 4.16
C ASP A 37 -3.27 7.37 3.04
N PHE A 38 -3.71 6.67 1.99
CA PHE A 38 -2.88 6.43 0.81
C PHE A 38 -2.47 7.75 0.16
N ARG A 39 -3.43 8.64 -0.08
CA ARG A 39 -3.14 9.93 -0.69
C ARG A 39 -2.15 10.73 0.16
N THR A 40 -2.38 10.79 1.46
CA THR A 40 -1.50 11.52 2.38
C THR A 40 -0.08 10.96 2.34
N ALA A 41 0.05 9.64 2.32
CA ALA A 41 1.36 8.99 2.26
C ALA A 41 2.09 9.30 0.95
N VAL A 42 1.38 9.27 -0.18
CA VAL A 42 1.99 9.60 -1.47
C VAL A 42 2.41 11.07 -1.52
N GLU A 43 1.57 11.97 -1.04
CA GLU A 43 1.91 13.39 -0.98
C GLU A 43 3.14 13.64 -0.10
N SER A 44 3.22 12.94 1.03
CA SER A 44 4.39 13.02 1.90
C SER A 44 5.65 12.53 1.19
N ALA A 45 5.55 11.44 0.44
CA ALA A 45 6.68 10.90 -0.31
C ALA A 45 7.15 11.87 -1.39
N VAL A 46 6.24 12.53 -2.07
CA VAL A 46 6.59 13.51 -3.10
C VAL A 46 7.23 14.74 -2.47
N THR A 47 6.70 15.22 -1.36
CA THR A 47 7.14 16.46 -0.70
C THR A 47 8.39 16.25 0.16
N HIS A 48 8.43 15.18 0.93
CA HIS A 48 9.46 14.93 1.95
C HIS A 48 10.39 13.77 1.62
N GLY A 49 10.13 13.04 0.54
CA GLY A 49 10.96 11.92 0.13
C GLY A 49 10.51 10.57 0.67
N GLN A 50 9.58 10.54 1.60
CA GLN A 50 9.07 9.28 2.15
C GLN A 50 7.68 9.45 2.71
N GLY A 51 6.91 8.36 2.71
CA GLY A 51 5.58 8.33 3.26
C GLY A 51 5.19 6.91 3.66
N GLU A 52 4.18 6.80 4.51
CA GLU A 52 3.76 5.52 5.04
C GLU A 52 2.27 5.57 5.36
N CYS A 53 1.57 4.48 5.09
CA CYS A 53 0.20 4.32 5.56
C CYS A 53 -0.11 2.86 5.85
N PHE A 54 -1.21 2.64 6.54
CA PHE A 54 -1.69 1.32 6.91
C PHE A 54 -3.10 1.11 6.39
N TRP A 55 -3.36 -0.08 5.89
CA TRP A 55 -4.70 -0.52 5.53
C TRP A 55 -5.07 -1.67 6.46
N HIS A 56 -6.20 -1.54 7.15
CA HIS A 56 -6.62 -2.49 8.17
C HIS A 56 -7.62 -3.49 7.64
N GLU A 57 -7.41 -4.75 8.01
CA GLU A 57 -8.33 -5.84 7.77
C GLU A 57 -8.53 -6.63 9.07
N ALA A 58 -9.57 -7.47 9.12
CA ALA A 58 -9.85 -8.24 10.33
C ALA A 58 -8.71 -9.19 10.68
N ALA A 59 -8.02 -9.74 9.69
CA ALA A 59 -6.96 -10.71 9.91
C ALA A 59 -5.58 -10.08 10.12
N GLY A 60 -5.41 -8.82 9.79
CA GLY A 60 -4.11 -8.16 9.92
C GLY A 60 -4.07 -6.82 9.21
N ASP A 61 -2.88 -6.31 9.00
CA ASP A 61 -2.67 -5.01 8.40
C ASP A 61 -1.72 -5.08 7.22
N TYR A 62 -2.00 -4.27 6.20
CA TYR A 62 -1.06 -3.97 5.15
C TYR A 62 -0.38 -2.65 5.47
N ARG A 63 0.94 -2.62 5.32
CA ARG A 63 1.72 -1.42 5.49
C ARG A 63 2.30 -1.02 4.14
N TRP A 64 2.02 0.20 3.73
CA TRP A 64 2.54 0.78 2.49
C TRP A 64 3.68 1.71 2.84
N LEU A 65 4.83 1.50 2.23
CA LEU A 65 6.00 2.37 2.38
C LEU A 65 6.34 2.97 1.03
N PHE A 66 6.44 4.28 0.99
CA PHE A 66 6.78 5.01 -0.22
C PHE A 66 8.08 5.76 0.02
N ARG A 67 9.00 5.64 -0.92
CA ARG A 67 10.27 6.35 -0.85
C ARG A 67 10.63 6.88 -2.22
N ARG A 68 10.86 8.18 -2.29
CA ARG A 68 11.30 8.80 -3.53
C ARG A 68 12.81 8.60 -3.67
N GLU A 69 13.21 8.08 -4.83
CA GLU A 69 14.61 7.85 -5.17
C GLU A 69 14.87 8.51 -6.52
N ASP A 70 15.47 9.67 -6.52
CA ASP A 70 15.69 10.50 -7.71
C ASP A 70 14.37 10.80 -8.42
N SER A 71 14.20 10.30 -9.64
CA SER A 71 12.97 10.53 -10.41
C SER A 71 11.96 9.38 -10.28
N THR A 72 12.22 8.44 -9.38
CA THR A 72 11.37 7.26 -9.23
C THR A 72 10.81 7.13 -7.83
N MET A 73 9.77 6.33 -7.69
CA MET A 73 9.14 6.06 -6.40
C MET A 73 9.26 4.58 -6.08
N ARG A 74 9.89 4.27 -4.96
CA ARG A 74 9.96 2.91 -4.46
C ARG A 74 8.76 2.64 -3.57
N VAL A 75 8.07 1.54 -3.82
CA VAL A 75 6.90 1.12 -3.04
C VAL A 75 7.15 -0.25 -2.46
N VAL A 76 6.95 -0.38 -1.16
CA VAL A 76 7.04 -1.65 -0.46
C VAL A 76 5.75 -1.87 0.30
N ILE A 77 5.17 -3.06 0.18
CA ILE A 77 3.96 -3.43 0.88
C ILE A 77 4.27 -4.62 1.77
N LEU A 78 3.96 -4.49 3.04
CA LEU A 78 4.20 -5.51 4.05
C LEU A 78 2.87 -5.96 4.65
N TRP A 79 2.73 -7.24 4.85
CA TRP A 79 1.56 -7.81 5.51
C TRP A 79 1.95 -8.32 6.90
N SER A 80 1.12 -7.99 7.88
CA SER A 80 1.30 -8.47 9.25
C SER A 80 0.03 -9.12 9.77
N ILE A 81 0.15 -10.31 10.29
CA ILE A 81 -0.94 -11.04 10.92
C ILE A 81 -0.85 -10.80 12.43
N GLY A 82 -1.69 -9.89 12.91
CA GLY A 82 -1.68 -9.53 14.33
C GLY A 82 -0.42 -8.75 14.73
N THR A 83 -0.32 -8.46 16.01
CA THR A 83 0.74 -7.59 16.53
C THR A 83 2.02 -8.32 16.88
N LEU A 84 1.97 -9.64 17.03
CA LEU A 84 3.10 -10.42 17.51
C LEU A 84 3.84 -11.21 16.44
N THR A 85 3.26 -11.33 15.27
CA THR A 85 3.80 -12.21 14.23
C THR A 85 4.76 -11.53 13.27
N GLY A 86 4.79 -10.21 13.27
CA GLY A 86 5.62 -9.48 12.32
C GLY A 86 5.10 -9.59 10.88
N TRP A 87 5.98 -9.34 9.95
CA TRP A 87 5.62 -9.19 8.55
C TRP A 87 5.89 -10.49 7.79
N GLU A 88 4.84 -11.06 7.21
CA GLU A 88 4.94 -12.36 6.54
C GLU A 88 5.00 -12.26 5.03
N HIS A 89 4.54 -11.17 4.46
CA HIS A 89 4.52 -11.00 3.02
C HIS A 89 5.05 -9.63 2.65
N ARG A 90 5.87 -9.60 1.60
CA ARG A 90 6.48 -8.36 1.13
C ARG A 90 6.41 -8.28 -0.38
N PHE A 91 5.88 -7.19 -0.87
CA PHE A 91 5.93 -6.84 -2.28
C PHE A 91 6.79 -5.59 -2.43
N GLY A 92 7.91 -5.73 -3.13
CA GLY A 92 8.80 -4.60 -3.39
C GLY A 92 8.60 -4.14 -4.81
N GLY A 93 7.94 -2.99 -4.96
CA GLY A 93 7.84 -2.32 -6.24
C GLY A 93 8.95 -1.31 -6.36
N ALA A 94 10.15 -1.77 -6.61
CA ALA A 94 11.26 -0.86 -6.79
C ALA A 94 11.16 -0.16 -8.13
N SER A 95 11.77 0.99 -8.19
CA SER A 95 11.89 1.74 -9.43
C SER A 95 12.72 0.96 -10.43
N GLY A 96 12.19 0.72 -11.52
CA GLY A 96 12.90 0.04 -12.58
C GLY A 96 12.91 -1.42 -12.44
#